data_53481930ac989ca65a2f4e445be003ad
#
_entry.id   53481930ac989ca65a2f4e445be003ad
#
_cell.length_a   1.000
_cell.length_b   1.000
_cell.length_c   1.000
_cell.angle_alpha   90.00
_cell.angle_beta   90.00
_cell.angle_gamma   90.00
#
_symmetry.space_group_name_H-M   'P 1'
#
loop_
_entity.id
_entity.type
_entity.pdbx_description
1 polymer ?
#
loop_
_entity_poly.entity_id
_entity_poly.type
_entity_poly.pdbx_seq_one_letter_code
_entity_poly.pdbx_strand_id
1 'polypeptide(L)'
;MIDKNPKQYVVQRLEEEITIDTDWDKSIWANILSERLSFCMGSKPDHFPKTRCKAAYDSKYIYVIFKVDDQYIRAVSRGYQASVCLDSCVEFFFTPSEDILTGYFNLETNCGGTILM
;
A
#
# COMPACT_ATOMS: atom_id res chain seq x y z
N MET A 1 11.86 -1.49 -20.09
CA MET A 1 13.08 -0.77 -19.63
C MET A 1 12.88 -0.45 -18.16
N ILE A 2 13.72 -0.98 -17.29
CA ILE A 2 13.67 -0.63 -15.86
C ILE A 2 14.21 0.79 -15.76
N ASP A 3 13.43 1.70 -15.18
CA ASP A 3 13.90 3.05 -14.91
C ASP A 3 15.11 2.96 -13.97
N LYS A 4 16.23 3.49 -14.42
CA LYS A 4 17.48 3.45 -13.66
C LYS A 4 17.48 4.39 -12.44
N ASN A 5 16.47 5.24 -12.33
CA ASN A 5 16.25 6.12 -11.19
C ASN A 5 14.96 5.72 -10.46
N PRO A 6 15.03 4.88 -9.42
CA PRO A 6 13.85 4.57 -8.62
C PRO A 6 13.27 5.86 -8.03
N LYS A 7 11.96 5.98 -8.04
CA LYS A 7 11.29 7.06 -7.32
C LYS A 7 11.60 6.93 -5.82
N GLN A 8 11.85 8.06 -5.20
CA GLN A 8 12.04 8.15 -3.77
C GLN A 8 10.78 8.74 -3.13
N TYR A 9 10.33 8.13 -2.05
CA TYR A 9 9.26 8.62 -1.22
C TYR A 9 9.79 8.85 0.19
N VAL A 10 9.67 10.08 0.68
CA VAL A 10 10.10 10.43 2.04
C VAL A 10 8.95 10.21 2.99
N VAL A 11 9.05 9.18 3.82
CA VAL A 11 8.06 8.85 4.84
C VAL A 11 8.20 9.83 6.01
N GLN A 12 7.13 10.53 6.37
CA GLN A 12 7.11 11.52 7.44
C GLN A 12 6.90 10.86 8.80
N ARG A 13 7.61 11.39 9.81
CA ARG A 13 7.35 11.03 11.20
C ARG A 13 6.17 11.83 11.74
N LEU A 14 5.33 11.15 12.51
CA LEU A 14 4.20 11.73 13.24
C LEU A 14 4.49 11.76 14.73
N GLU A 15 3.93 12.76 15.40
CA GLU A 15 4.02 12.89 16.87
C GLU A 15 2.84 12.21 17.57
N GLU A 16 1.82 11.81 16.84
CA GLU A 16 0.62 11.14 17.36
C GLU A 16 0.26 9.90 16.56
N GLU A 17 -0.40 8.96 17.21
CA GLU A 17 -0.85 7.70 16.62
C GLU A 17 -2.06 7.93 15.71
N ILE A 18 -2.06 7.25 14.55
CA ILE A 18 -3.20 7.29 13.63
C ILE A 18 -4.19 6.19 13.99
N THR A 19 -5.46 6.55 14.14
CA THR A 19 -6.56 5.58 14.19
C THR A 19 -6.81 5.00 12.80
N ILE A 20 -6.84 3.68 12.70
CA ILE A 20 -7.09 2.97 11.42
C ILE A 20 -8.59 3.00 11.11
N ASP A 21 -8.98 3.82 10.14
CA ASP A 21 -10.38 4.05 9.77
C ASP A 21 -10.63 4.25 8.27
N THR A 22 -9.62 4.03 7.42
CA THR A 22 -9.69 4.19 5.96
C THR A 22 -10.01 5.61 5.47
N ASP A 23 -10.09 6.62 6.34
CA ASP A 23 -10.37 8.00 5.96
C ASP A 23 -9.12 8.66 5.36
N TRP A 24 -9.04 8.64 4.03
CA TRP A 24 -7.96 9.25 3.25
C TRP A 24 -7.86 10.77 3.45
N ASP A 25 -8.97 11.44 3.72
CA ASP A 25 -9.07 12.90 3.79
C ASP A 25 -8.94 13.42 5.24
N LYS A 26 -8.69 12.52 6.19
CA LYS A 26 -8.42 12.85 7.58
C LYS A 26 -7.28 13.87 7.70
N SER A 27 -7.39 14.81 8.63
CA SER A 27 -6.45 15.93 8.78
C SER A 27 -4.99 15.49 8.95
N ILE A 28 -4.74 14.38 9.63
CA ILE A 28 -3.40 13.84 9.82
C ILE A 28 -2.75 13.39 8.50
N TRP A 29 -3.57 12.98 7.51
CA TRP A 29 -3.11 12.61 6.18
C TRP A 29 -3.00 13.80 5.22
N ALA A 30 -3.58 14.95 5.55
CA ALA A 30 -3.69 16.10 4.63
C ALA A 30 -2.32 16.64 4.20
N ASN A 31 -1.34 16.64 5.10
CA ASN A 31 0.01 17.15 4.85
C ASN A 31 1.00 16.07 4.34
N ILE A 32 0.55 14.83 4.20
CA ILE A 32 1.39 13.74 3.71
C ILE A 32 1.20 13.61 2.21
N LEU A 33 2.31 13.71 1.49
CA LEU A 33 2.32 13.58 0.03
C LEU A 33 1.83 12.19 -0.38
N SER A 34 0.95 12.15 -1.37
CA SER A 34 0.55 10.90 -1.98
C SER A 34 1.45 10.58 -3.18
N GLU A 35 1.83 9.31 -3.32
CA GLU A 35 2.45 8.79 -4.53
C GLU A 35 1.46 7.98 -5.34
N ARG A 36 1.61 8.08 -6.68
CA ARG A 36 0.85 7.25 -7.61
C ARG A 36 1.66 6.02 -7.96
N LEU A 37 1.04 4.85 -7.84
CA LEU A 37 1.59 3.62 -8.36
C LEU A 37 1.41 3.60 -9.89
N SER A 38 2.49 3.79 -10.63
CA SER A 38 2.45 3.99 -12.09
C SER A 38 3.40 3.07 -12.87
N PHE A 39 4.19 2.26 -12.17
CA PHE A 39 5.08 1.30 -12.81
C PHE A 39 4.40 -0.05 -12.95
N CYS A 40 4.60 -0.69 -14.10
CA CYS A 40 4.11 -2.03 -14.37
C CYS A 40 5.30 -2.98 -14.50
N MET A 41 5.15 -4.20 -14.01
CA MET A 41 6.03 -5.29 -14.36
C MET A 41 5.63 -5.81 -15.74
N GLY A 42 6.40 -5.44 -16.76
CA GLY A 42 6.08 -5.76 -18.15
C GLY A 42 5.27 -4.66 -18.86
N SER A 43 4.44 -5.04 -19.82
CA SER A 43 3.59 -4.11 -20.56
C SER A 43 2.44 -3.60 -19.68
N LYS A 44 2.08 -2.32 -19.85
CA LYS A 44 0.93 -1.74 -19.15
C LYS A 44 -0.35 -2.47 -19.60
N PRO A 45 -1.17 -2.99 -18.66
CA PRO A 45 -2.44 -3.60 -18.98
C PRO A 45 -3.46 -2.56 -19.47
N ASP A 46 -4.46 -2.99 -20.23
CA ASP A 46 -5.55 -2.12 -20.71
C ASP A 46 -6.38 -1.57 -19.55
N HIS A 47 -6.66 -2.40 -18.55
CA HIS A 47 -7.27 -1.98 -17.28
C HIS A 47 -6.17 -1.65 -16.28
N PHE A 48 -6.04 -0.37 -15.96
CA PHE A 48 -5.00 0.15 -15.06
C PHE A 48 -5.58 1.20 -14.11
N PRO A 49 -6.14 0.77 -12.98
CA PRO A 49 -6.77 1.66 -12.01
C PRO A 49 -5.81 2.73 -11.48
N LYS A 50 -6.36 3.88 -11.13
CA LYS A 50 -5.58 4.92 -10.48
C LYS A 50 -5.38 4.59 -9.01
N THR A 51 -4.19 4.10 -8.69
CA THR A 51 -3.81 3.74 -7.32
C THR A 51 -2.86 4.78 -6.75
N ARG A 52 -3.16 5.26 -5.55
CA ARG A 52 -2.32 6.20 -4.79
C ARG A 52 -2.08 5.63 -3.40
N CYS A 53 -0.94 5.97 -2.83
CA CYS A 53 -0.63 5.62 -1.45
C CYS A 53 -0.05 6.81 -0.69
N LYS A 54 -0.17 6.76 0.62
CA LYS A 54 0.53 7.61 1.58
C LYS A 54 1.13 6.73 2.65
N ALA A 55 2.29 7.11 3.18
CA ALA A 55 2.92 6.43 4.29
C ALA A 55 3.41 7.42 5.34
N ALA A 56 3.35 7.03 6.59
CA ALA A 56 3.85 7.76 7.74
C ALA A 56 4.34 6.78 8.79
N TYR A 57 5.05 7.26 9.79
CA TYR A 57 5.46 6.43 10.92
C TYR A 57 5.49 7.24 12.22
N ASP A 58 5.37 6.55 13.33
CA ASP A 58 5.62 7.10 14.67
C ASP A 58 6.69 6.27 15.39
N SER A 59 6.72 6.33 16.71
CA SER A 59 7.67 5.57 17.53
C SER A 59 7.39 4.06 17.59
N LYS A 60 6.21 3.61 17.13
CA LYS A 60 5.74 2.23 17.27
C LYS A 60 5.36 1.59 15.95
N TYR A 61 4.78 2.36 15.01
CA TYR A 61 4.12 1.83 13.84
C TYR A 61 4.55 2.52 12.55
N ILE A 62 4.45 1.78 11.46
CA ILE A 62 4.41 2.32 10.10
C ILE A 62 2.95 2.25 9.64
N TYR A 63 2.44 3.36 9.14
CA TYR A 63 1.10 3.49 8.62
C TYR A 63 1.14 3.63 7.12
N VAL A 64 0.32 2.85 6.43
CA VAL A 64 0.18 2.94 4.98
C VAL A 64 -1.31 2.98 4.65
N ILE A 65 -1.69 3.90 3.79
CA ILE A 65 -3.06 4.00 3.28
C ILE A 65 -3.05 4.04 1.76
N PHE A 66 -3.96 3.30 1.15
CA PHE A 66 -4.15 3.28 -0.29
C PHE A 66 -5.51 3.85 -0.67
N LYS A 67 -5.55 4.54 -1.80
CA LYS A 67 -6.79 4.97 -2.45
C LYS A 67 -6.77 4.52 -3.91
N VAL A 68 -7.73 3.71 -4.27
CA VAL A 68 -7.85 3.11 -5.61
C VAL A 68 -9.14 3.58 -6.25
N ASP A 69 -9.03 4.24 -7.40
CA ASP A 69 -10.17 4.61 -8.22
C ASP A 69 -10.32 3.54 -9.31
N ASP A 70 -11.28 2.64 -9.12
CA ASP A 70 -11.55 1.51 -10.01
C ASP A 70 -13.06 1.37 -10.24
N GLN A 71 -13.44 0.98 -11.45
CA GLN A 71 -14.83 0.65 -11.79
C GLN A 71 -15.18 -0.80 -11.49
N TYR A 72 -14.18 -1.67 -11.30
CA TYR A 72 -14.37 -3.08 -10.98
C TYR A 72 -13.84 -3.37 -9.59
N ILE A 73 -14.72 -3.76 -8.69
CA ILE A 73 -14.39 -4.02 -7.29
C ILE A 73 -14.81 -5.44 -6.94
N ARG A 74 -13.86 -6.21 -6.43
CA ARG A 74 -14.09 -7.56 -5.94
C ARG A 74 -13.46 -7.73 -4.56
N ALA A 75 -14.25 -8.22 -3.58
CA ALA A 75 -13.80 -8.57 -2.24
C ALA A 75 -14.59 -9.80 -1.75
N VAL A 76 -14.26 -10.96 -2.27
CA VAL A 76 -14.94 -12.22 -1.99
C VAL A 76 -14.21 -13.04 -0.94
N SER A 77 -12.88 -13.00 -0.95
CA SER A 77 -12.03 -13.69 0.02
C SER A 77 -12.25 -13.14 1.42
N ARG A 78 -12.48 -14.03 2.37
CA ARG A 78 -12.76 -13.70 3.78
C ARG A 78 -11.95 -14.58 4.71
N GLY A 79 -11.63 -14.04 5.88
CA GLY A 79 -10.85 -14.74 6.89
C GLY A 79 -9.33 -14.53 6.71
N TYR A 80 -8.63 -14.67 7.82
CA TYR A 80 -7.17 -14.50 7.84
C TYR A 80 -6.47 -15.50 6.93
N GLN A 81 -5.48 -15.04 6.16
CA GLN A 81 -4.72 -15.84 5.18
C GLN A 81 -5.55 -16.37 3.99
N ALA A 82 -6.69 -15.76 3.70
CA ALA A 82 -7.45 -16.07 2.49
C ALA A 82 -6.74 -15.58 1.22
N SER A 83 -7.11 -16.13 0.06
CA SER A 83 -6.48 -15.81 -1.23
C SER A 83 -6.92 -14.43 -1.75
N VAL A 84 -6.52 -13.36 -1.06
CA VAL A 84 -6.90 -11.97 -1.40
C VAL A 84 -6.31 -11.49 -2.72
N CYS A 85 -5.24 -12.13 -3.21
CA CYS A 85 -4.65 -11.85 -4.53
C CYS A 85 -5.61 -12.10 -5.70
N LEU A 86 -6.71 -12.83 -5.47
CA LEU A 86 -7.78 -13.04 -6.45
C LEU A 86 -8.85 -11.96 -6.41
N ASP A 87 -8.76 -11.04 -5.48
CA ASP A 87 -9.64 -9.89 -5.30
C ASP A 87 -8.99 -8.58 -5.74
N SER A 88 -9.71 -7.46 -5.63
CA SER A 88 -9.13 -6.13 -5.72
C SER A 88 -8.29 -5.88 -4.48
N CYS A 89 -6.98 -6.02 -4.60
CA CYS A 89 -6.06 -5.95 -3.48
C CYS A 89 -4.92 -4.96 -3.71
N VAL A 90 -4.30 -4.55 -2.63
CA VAL A 90 -3.04 -3.82 -2.59
C VAL A 90 -2.04 -4.57 -1.72
N GLU A 91 -0.77 -4.36 -1.98
CA GLU A 91 0.32 -5.06 -1.30
C GLU A 91 1.36 -4.08 -0.78
N PHE A 92 1.94 -4.41 0.36
CA PHE A 92 3.04 -3.68 0.95
C PHE A 92 4.18 -4.64 1.30
N PHE A 93 5.30 -4.47 0.58
CA PHE A 93 6.52 -5.24 0.81
C PHE A 93 7.48 -4.44 1.67
N PHE A 94 8.07 -5.07 2.66
CA PHE A 94 9.09 -4.42 3.48
C PHE A 94 10.10 -5.42 4.06
N THR A 95 11.29 -4.92 4.33
CA THR A 95 12.33 -5.62 5.07
C THR A 95 12.58 -4.87 6.37
N PRO A 96 12.52 -5.52 7.53
CA PRO A 96 12.69 -4.84 8.83
C PRO A 96 14.15 -4.55 9.17
N SER A 97 15.09 -4.83 8.27
CA SER A 97 16.52 -4.73 8.43
C SER A 97 17.14 -4.03 7.22
N GLU A 98 18.32 -3.43 7.41
CA GLU A 98 19.11 -2.87 6.29
C GLU A 98 19.65 -3.97 5.37
N ASP A 99 19.79 -5.18 5.87
CA ASP A 99 20.19 -6.34 5.08
C ASP A 99 18.98 -6.97 4.38
N ILE A 100 18.80 -6.63 3.11
CA ILE A 100 17.74 -7.16 2.26
C ILE A 100 17.82 -8.67 2.01
N LEU A 101 19.00 -9.29 2.27
CA LEU A 101 19.17 -10.74 2.11
C LEU A 101 18.53 -11.54 3.24
N THR A 102 18.16 -10.92 4.35
CA THR A 102 17.44 -11.57 5.46
C THR A 102 16.00 -11.95 5.11
N GLY A 103 15.51 -11.50 3.98
CA GLY A 103 14.16 -11.75 3.51
C GLY A 103 13.24 -10.52 3.64
N TYR A 104 12.00 -10.70 3.29
CA TYR A 104 11.00 -9.64 3.30
C TYR A 104 9.65 -10.15 3.79
N PHE A 105 8.83 -9.24 4.24
CA PHE A 105 7.41 -9.46 4.47
C PHE A 105 6.60 -8.89 3.31
N ASN A 106 5.52 -9.55 2.97
CA ASN A 106 4.49 -9.02 2.09
C ASN A 106 3.16 -9.04 2.83
N LEU A 107 2.52 -7.89 2.93
CA LEU A 107 1.19 -7.76 3.48
C LEU A 107 0.25 -7.40 2.34
N GLU A 108 -0.66 -8.31 2.02
CA GLU A 108 -1.70 -8.11 1.02
C GLU A 108 -3.04 -7.85 1.71
N THR A 109 -3.82 -6.92 1.20
CA THR A 109 -5.17 -6.69 1.71
C THR A 109 -6.13 -6.41 0.56
N ASN A 110 -7.31 -7.06 0.58
CA ASN A 110 -8.36 -6.74 -0.36
C ASN A 110 -9.13 -5.48 0.09
N CYS A 111 -9.98 -4.94 -0.77
CA CYS A 111 -10.77 -3.74 -0.46
C CYS A 111 -11.82 -3.97 0.64
N GLY A 112 -12.06 -5.21 1.06
CA GLY A 112 -12.91 -5.57 2.21
C GLY A 112 -12.14 -5.67 3.55
N GLY A 113 -10.82 -5.45 3.55
CA GLY A 113 -9.97 -5.50 4.74
C GLY A 113 -9.52 -6.92 5.13
N THR A 114 -9.70 -7.91 4.27
CA THR A 114 -9.15 -9.26 4.49
C THR A 114 -7.65 -9.26 4.19
N ILE A 115 -6.87 -9.89 5.05
CA ILE A 115 -5.40 -9.83 5.03
C ILE A 115 -4.80 -11.21 4.74
N LEU A 116 -3.76 -11.22 3.91
CA LEU A 116 -2.80 -12.30 3.70
C LEU A 116 -1.39 -11.77 4.00
N MET A 117 -0.62 -12.52 4.79
CA MET A 117 0.77 -12.16 5.13
C MET A 117 1.67 -13.39 5.14
#